data_2aca85def6e2073768c21522fcd531f3
#
_entry.id   2aca85def6e2073768c21522fcd531f3
#
_cell.length_a   1.000
_cell.length_b   1.000
_cell.length_c   1.000
_cell.angle_alpha   90.00
_cell.angle_beta   90.00
_cell.angle_gamma   90.00
#
_symmetry.space_group_name_H-M   'P 1'
#
loop_
_entity.id
_entity.type
_entity.pdbx_description
1 polymer ?
#
loop_
_entity_poly.entity_id
_entity_poly.type
_entity_poly.pdbx_seq_one_letter_code
_entity_poly.pdbx_strand_id
1 'polypeptide(L)'
;QEWDSPLVHYGGPSDSDRPSSVYGKAASHIKLRIDGIKGASSKYFWRDKSRKAPHNAYTDLEKVLEAYDYTPEMRDPFQFSSDISYTGQMVDTIYLPFESGKDSFVTYTYNSATDKFERAMDGKEFIDAATDKPVEVQNIIVQYADTYVLYNDVKGRKMVDVKGEGKAEFFIGGKHLTGTWEKTEYEEATKFYLEDGQELTLKPGNTWIHLHPDDEEIRVEYRES
;
A
#
# COMPACT_ATOMS: atom_id res chain seq x y z
N GLN A 1 5.97 5.40 -5.60
CA GLN A 1 6.56 6.67 -6.05
C GLN A 1 6.01 7.89 -5.34
N GLU A 2 5.15 7.68 -4.38
CA GLU A 2 4.63 8.72 -3.50
C GLU A 2 5.77 9.46 -2.78
N TRP A 3 6.80 8.71 -2.46
CA TRP A 3 8.07 9.19 -1.91
C TRP A 3 9.19 8.82 -2.87
N ASP A 4 10.23 9.59 -2.94
CA ASP A 4 11.44 9.31 -3.76
C ASP A 4 12.23 8.11 -3.19
N SER A 5 11.53 6.99 -3.02
CA SER A 5 12.06 5.79 -2.39
C SER A 5 12.82 4.90 -3.38
N PRO A 6 13.92 4.26 -2.96
CA PRO A 6 14.60 3.29 -3.80
C PRO A 6 13.75 2.03 -3.98
N LEU A 7 13.90 1.38 -5.13
CA LEU A 7 13.36 0.04 -5.37
C LEU A 7 14.36 -1.01 -4.88
N VAL A 8 13.96 -1.79 -3.90
CA VAL A 8 14.74 -2.93 -3.44
C VAL A 8 14.18 -4.21 -4.07
N HIS A 9 14.96 -4.85 -4.91
CA HIS A 9 14.61 -6.12 -5.55
C HIS A 9 15.27 -7.28 -4.83
N TYR A 10 14.46 -8.21 -4.33
CA TYR A 10 14.96 -9.37 -3.62
C TYR A 10 14.24 -10.68 -3.98
N GLY A 11 13.90 -10.91 -5.18
CA GLY A 11 13.27 -12.16 -5.62
C GLY A 11 12.60 -11.99 -6.98
N GLY A 12 12.39 -13.11 -7.63
CA GLY A 12 11.83 -13.12 -8.97
C GLY A 12 12.80 -12.65 -10.06
N PRO A 13 12.34 -12.54 -11.30
CA PRO A 13 13.18 -12.15 -12.42
C PRO A 13 13.54 -10.65 -12.36
N SER A 14 14.81 -10.34 -12.57
CA SER A 14 15.33 -8.98 -12.73
C SER A 14 15.47 -8.54 -14.18
N ASP A 15 15.21 -9.44 -15.14
CA ASP A 15 15.38 -9.17 -16.57
C ASP A 15 14.24 -8.29 -17.10
N SER A 16 14.57 -7.18 -17.74
CA SER A 16 13.59 -6.25 -18.32
C SER A 16 12.72 -6.88 -19.41
N ASP A 17 13.24 -7.91 -20.06
CA ASP A 17 12.59 -8.56 -21.21
C ASP A 17 11.45 -9.52 -20.81
N ARG A 18 11.31 -9.80 -19.51
CA ARG A 18 10.25 -10.69 -19.04
C ARG A 18 9.02 -9.86 -18.63
N PRO A 19 7.82 -10.21 -19.09
CA PRO A 19 6.59 -9.51 -18.69
C PRO A 19 6.40 -9.39 -17.17
N SER A 20 6.89 -10.38 -16.43
CA SER A 20 6.80 -10.45 -14.96
C SER A 20 7.96 -9.75 -14.22
N SER A 21 8.86 -9.08 -14.91
CA SER A 21 9.97 -8.37 -14.27
C SER A 21 9.52 -7.01 -13.76
N VAL A 22 9.10 -6.96 -12.50
CA VAL A 22 8.78 -5.69 -11.81
C VAL A 22 10.01 -4.78 -11.76
N TYR A 23 11.19 -5.34 -11.47
CA TYR A 23 12.45 -4.60 -11.41
C TYR A 23 12.80 -3.92 -12.74
N GLY A 24 12.66 -4.64 -13.84
CA GLY A 24 12.91 -4.09 -15.18
C GLY A 24 11.90 -3.03 -15.59
N LYS A 25 10.61 -3.25 -15.29
CA LYS A 25 9.53 -2.31 -15.63
C LYS A 25 9.60 -1.01 -14.84
N ALA A 26 9.91 -1.09 -13.56
CA ALA A 26 10.06 0.08 -12.71
C ALA A 26 11.35 0.88 -13.00
N ALA A 27 12.24 0.33 -13.84
CA ALA A 27 13.57 0.87 -14.08
C ALA A 27 13.61 2.31 -14.56
N SER A 28 12.63 2.73 -15.37
CA SER A 28 12.59 4.06 -15.95
C SER A 28 12.07 5.14 -15.02
N HIS A 29 11.39 4.75 -13.94
CA HIS A 29 10.66 5.68 -13.06
C HIS A 29 11.26 5.79 -11.66
N ILE A 30 12.30 5.02 -11.36
CA ILE A 30 12.91 4.98 -10.02
C ILE A 30 14.39 5.33 -10.12
N LYS A 31 14.81 6.38 -9.42
CA LYS A 31 16.17 6.91 -9.46
C LYS A 31 17.19 5.89 -8.95
N LEU A 32 16.93 5.23 -7.83
CA LEU A 32 17.83 4.23 -7.25
C LEU A 32 17.17 2.84 -7.24
N ARG A 33 17.86 1.88 -7.85
CA ARG A 33 17.47 0.47 -7.87
C ARG A 33 18.56 -0.38 -7.26
N ILE A 34 18.17 -1.20 -6.31
CA ILE A 34 19.07 -2.03 -5.51
C ILE A 34 18.72 -3.49 -5.77
N ASP A 35 19.62 -4.22 -6.42
CA ASP A 35 19.46 -5.66 -6.62
C ASP A 35 20.15 -6.43 -5.49
N GLY A 36 19.36 -6.98 -4.57
CA GLY A 36 19.83 -7.78 -3.45
C GLY A 36 20.16 -9.23 -3.79
N ILE A 37 19.90 -9.66 -5.05
CA ILE A 37 20.18 -11.02 -5.51
C ILE A 37 21.55 -11.09 -6.19
N LYS A 38 21.86 -10.09 -7.01
CA LYS A 38 23.05 -10.05 -7.85
C LYS A 38 23.80 -8.73 -7.69
N GLY A 39 25.09 -8.76 -7.93
CA GLY A 39 25.91 -7.57 -7.98
C GLY A 39 26.45 -7.09 -6.65
N ALA A 40 26.98 -5.86 -6.64
CA ALA A 40 27.68 -5.29 -5.50
C ALA A 40 26.80 -5.03 -4.28
N SER A 41 25.51 -4.86 -4.47
CA SER A 41 24.55 -4.59 -3.40
C SER A 41 24.17 -5.84 -2.59
N SER A 42 24.41 -7.05 -3.11
CA SER A 42 24.07 -8.29 -2.39
C SER A 42 24.73 -8.42 -1.01
N LYS A 43 25.87 -7.76 -0.79
CA LYS A 43 26.56 -7.73 0.50
C LYS A 43 25.79 -7.03 1.64
N TYR A 44 24.79 -6.23 1.31
CA TYR A 44 23.94 -5.54 2.28
C TYR A 44 22.72 -6.34 2.68
N PHE A 45 22.58 -7.56 2.15
CA PHE A 45 21.47 -8.45 2.43
C PHE A 45 21.94 -9.68 3.19
N TRP A 46 21.16 -10.15 4.13
CA TRP A 46 21.43 -11.38 4.88
C TRP A 46 20.17 -12.22 5.04
N ARG A 47 20.36 -13.44 5.46
CA ARG A 47 19.26 -14.36 5.78
C ARG A 47 19.24 -14.67 7.27
N ASP A 48 18.09 -14.45 7.87
CA ASP A 48 17.81 -14.92 9.22
C ASP A 48 17.60 -16.45 9.21
N LYS A 49 18.51 -17.17 9.87
CA LYS A 49 18.47 -18.63 9.93
C LYS A 49 17.35 -19.18 10.82
N SER A 50 16.75 -18.35 11.69
CA SER A 50 15.60 -18.74 12.51
C SER A 50 14.30 -18.84 11.71
N ARG A 51 14.26 -18.31 10.51
CA ARG A 51 13.10 -18.27 9.61
C ARG A 51 13.32 -19.09 8.34
N LYS A 52 12.23 -19.56 7.74
CA LYS A 52 12.28 -20.33 6.50
C LYS A 52 12.38 -19.42 5.26
N ALA A 53 13.23 -19.83 4.31
CA ALA A 53 13.28 -19.20 3.00
C ALA A 53 11.95 -19.42 2.24
N PRO A 54 11.54 -18.49 1.37
CA PRO A 54 12.25 -17.28 0.96
C PRO A 54 12.05 -16.07 1.89
N HIS A 55 11.16 -16.15 2.88
CA HIS A 55 10.69 -15.03 3.72
C HIS A 55 11.62 -14.75 4.91
N ASN A 56 12.91 -14.95 4.75
CA ASN A 56 13.94 -14.76 5.77
C ASN A 56 15.08 -13.86 5.29
N ALA A 57 14.84 -13.07 4.27
CA ALA A 57 15.80 -12.12 3.75
C ALA A 57 15.57 -10.74 4.34
N TYR A 58 16.64 -10.10 4.75
CA TYR A 58 16.64 -8.79 5.38
C TYR A 58 17.73 -7.91 4.78
N THR A 59 17.55 -6.60 4.93
CA THR A 59 18.52 -5.58 4.58
C THR A 59 18.48 -4.45 5.60
N ASP A 60 19.55 -3.70 5.64
CA ASP A 60 19.66 -2.44 6.38
C ASP A 60 19.62 -1.30 5.36
N LEU A 61 18.46 -0.64 5.26
CA LEU A 61 18.27 0.41 4.25
C LEU A 61 19.15 1.63 4.48
N GLU A 62 19.44 1.98 5.74
CA GLU A 62 20.30 3.12 6.07
C GLU A 62 21.70 2.91 5.50
N LYS A 63 22.31 1.76 5.77
CA LYS A 63 23.61 1.40 5.20
C LYS A 63 23.63 1.30 3.68
N VAL A 64 22.51 0.86 3.10
CA VAL A 64 22.40 0.80 1.64
C VAL A 64 22.35 2.21 1.07
N LEU A 65 21.55 3.12 1.61
CA LEU A 65 21.46 4.51 1.14
C LEU A 65 22.79 5.24 1.27
N GLU A 66 23.48 5.10 2.40
CA GLU A 66 24.82 5.65 2.60
C GLU A 66 25.81 5.13 1.54
N ALA A 67 25.79 3.82 1.26
CA ALA A 67 26.72 3.21 0.30
C ALA A 67 26.49 3.62 -1.16
N TYR A 68 25.29 4.11 -1.47
CA TYR A 68 24.95 4.65 -2.79
C TYR A 68 24.97 6.18 -2.84
N ASP A 69 25.36 6.84 -1.74
CA ASP A 69 25.32 8.32 -1.60
C ASP A 69 23.96 8.87 -2.03
N TYR A 70 22.89 8.20 -1.57
CA TYR A 70 21.54 8.53 -2.00
C TYR A 70 20.74 9.14 -0.86
N THR A 71 20.28 10.36 -1.10
CA THR A 71 19.36 11.05 -0.20
C THR A 71 18.01 11.16 -0.93
N PRO A 72 16.95 10.51 -0.41
CA PRO A 72 15.62 10.65 -0.98
C PRO A 72 15.14 12.10 -0.94
N GLU A 73 14.48 12.53 -2.00
CA GLU A 73 13.77 13.80 -2.01
C GLU A 73 12.56 13.73 -1.08
N MET A 74 12.49 14.63 -0.11
CA MET A 74 11.32 14.70 0.77
C MET A 74 10.12 15.23 0.00
N ARG A 75 9.05 14.47 0.02
CA ARG A 75 7.75 14.81 -0.57
C ARG A 75 6.69 14.71 0.49
N ASP A 76 5.74 15.63 0.47
CA ASP A 76 4.58 15.61 1.34
C ASP A 76 3.34 15.26 0.50
N PRO A 77 3.12 13.97 0.20
CA PRO A 77 2.02 13.54 -0.66
C PRO A 77 0.64 13.74 -0.02
N PHE A 78 0.59 13.93 1.29
CA PHE A 78 -0.64 14.06 2.05
C PHE A 78 -0.63 15.27 2.97
N GLN A 79 -1.84 15.83 3.16
CA GLN A 79 -2.09 16.82 4.20
C GLN A 79 -2.56 16.12 5.48
N PHE A 80 -2.14 16.63 6.64
CA PHE A 80 -2.52 16.07 7.94
C PHE A 80 -3.07 17.13 8.86
N SER A 81 -4.12 16.80 9.62
CA SER A 81 -4.67 17.64 10.69
C SER A 81 -5.25 16.78 11.82
N SER A 82 -4.85 17.07 13.06
CA SER A 82 -5.45 16.43 14.25
C SER A 82 -6.90 16.84 14.49
N ASP A 83 -7.27 18.02 14.00
CA ASP A 83 -8.58 18.62 14.26
C ASP A 83 -9.60 18.32 13.15
N ILE A 84 -9.18 17.56 12.11
CA ILE A 84 -10.09 17.21 11.03
C ILE A 84 -11.22 16.31 11.52
N SER A 85 -12.43 16.68 11.16
CA SER A 85 -13.65 15.92 11.43
C SER A 85 -14.52 15.89 10.18
N TYR A 86 -14.83 14.71 9.72
CA TYR A 86 -15.68 14.51 8.56
C TYR A 86 -17.11 14.17 8.94
N THR A 87 -18.06 14.59 8.11
CA THR A 87 -19.44 14.12 8.15
C THR A 87 -19.59 12.87 7.29
N GLY A 88 -20.31 11.88 7.74
CA GLY A 88 -20.51 10.62 7.02
C GLY A 88 -21.16 9.57 7.91
N GLN A 89 -21.50 8.44 7.32
CA GLN A 89 -22.01 7.30 8.09
C GLN A 89 -20.90 6.72 8.97
N MET A 90 -21.27 6.32 10.19
CA MET A 90 -20.34 5.68 11.11
C MET A 90 -20.15 4.23 10.72
N VAL A 91 -18.93 3.86 10.43
CA VAL A 91 -18.54 2.51 10.06
C VAL A 91 -18.44 1.64 11.31
N ASP A 92 -18.87 0.40 11.18
CA ASP A 92 -18.55 -0.68 12.12
C ASP A 92 -17.41 -1.53 11.58
N THR A 93 -17.60 -2.16 10.42
CA THR A 93 -16.59 -3.05 9.83
C THR A 93 -16.51 -2.87 8.31
N ILE A 94 -15.30 -2.91 7.80
CA ILE A 94 -14.97 -2.88 6.38
C ILE A 94 -14.41 -4.24 5.99
N TYR A 95 -14.89 -4.79 4.87
CA TYR A 95 -14.42 -6.05 4.30
C TYR A 95 -13.84 -5.79 2.90
N LEU A 96 -12.55 -6.06 2.74
CA LEU A 96 -11.86 -5.98 1.45
C LEU A 96 -11.57 -7.40 0.97
N PRO A 97 -12.25 -7.86 -0.09
CA PRO A 97 -11.93 -9.15 -0.69
C PRO A 97 -10.58 -9.08 -1.41
N PHE A 98 -9.83 -10.18 -1.36
CA PHE A 98 -8.66 -10.40 -2.20
C PHE A 98 -8.90 -11.62 -3.08
N GLU A 99 -8.78 -11.43 -4.37
CA GLU A 99 -9.08 -12.43 -5.39
C GLU A 99 -8.16 -13.67 -5.41
N SER A 100 -7.30 -13.87 -4.45
CA SER A 100 -6.41 -15.05 -4.42
C SER A 100 -7.15 -16.39 -4.22
N GLY A 101 -8.44 -16.41 -4.51
CA GLY A 101 -9.31 -17.57 -4.55
C GLY A 101 -9.64 -18.10 -3.16
N LYS A 102 -10.91 -18.01 -2.81
CA LYS A 102 -11.55 -18.58 -1.63
C LYS A 102 -11.30 -17.81 -0.33
N ASP A 103 -12.23 -16.94 -0.02
CA ASP A 103 -12.47 -16.43 1.32
C ASP A 103 -11.31 -15.66 1.98
N SER A 104 -10.31 -15.24 1.22
CA SER A 104 -9.26 -14.38 1.75
C SER A 104 -9.73 -12.93 1.73
N PHE A 105 -9.85 -12.35 2.90
CA PHE A 105 -10.29 -10.98 3.06
C PHE A 105 -9.56 -10.28 4.20
N VAL A 106 -9.37 -8.98 4.03
CA VAL A 106 -8.94 -8.10 5.11
C VAL A 106 -10.16 -7.45 5.70
N THR A 107 -10.23 -7.41 7.03
CA THR A 107 -11.24 -6.63 7.75
C THR A 107 -10.59 -5.52 8.55
N TYR A 108 -11.35 -4.44 8.69
CA TYR A 108 -11.04 -3.34 9.58
C TYR A 108 -12.28 -3.05 10.43
N THR A 109 -12.16 -3.21 11.74
CA THR A 109 -13.23 -2.89 12.67
C THR A 109 -12.91 -1.60 13.40
N TYR A 110 -13.85 -0.64 13.39
CA TYR A 110 -13.61 0.66 14.03
C TYR A 110 -13.76 0.59 15.54
N ASN A 111 -12.72 0.95 16.25
CA ASN A 111 -12.71 1.09 17.70
C ASN A 111 -12.82 2.56 18.09
N SER A 112 -13.99 2.97 18.57
CA SER A 112 -14.25 4.37 18.97
C SER A 112 -13.50 4.83 20.22
N ALA A 113 -12.98 3.90 21.03
CA ALA A 113 -12.21 4.25 22.22
C ALA A 113 -10.77 4.69 21.86
N THR A 114 -10.22 4.15 20.77
CA THR A 114 -8.88 4.50 20.28
C THR A 114 -8.91 5.41 19.06
N ASP A 115 -10.10 5.65 18.47
CA ASP A 115 -10.30 6.37 17.20
C ASP A 115 -9.50 5.76 16.04
N LYS A 116 -9.39 4.43 15.99
CA LYS A 116 -8.63 3.68 15.01
C LYS A 116 -9.40 2.46 14.51
N PHE A 117 -8.90 1.90 13.41
CA PHE A 117 -9.37 0.66 12.84
C PHE A 117 -8.42 -0.49 13.22
N GLU A 118 -8.95 -1.53 13.82
CA GLU A 118 -8.26 -2.79 14.12
C GLU A 118 -8.25 -3.67 12.88
N ARG A 119 -7.05 -4.08 12.45
CA ARG A 119 -6.89 -4.88 11.23
C ARG A 119 -6.86 -6.37 11.53
N ALA A 120 -7.64 -7.13 10.77
CA ALA A 120 -7.57 -8.60 10.75
C ALA A 120 -7.43 -9.13 9.32
N MET A 121 -6.95 -10.36 9.18
CA MET A 121 -6.86 -11.09 7.93
C MET A 121 -7.41 -12.50 8.13
N ASP A 122 -8.34 -12.91 7.28
CA ASP A 122 -9.02 -14.21 7.36
C ASP A 122 -9.58 -14.51 8.75
N GLY A 123 -10.20 -13.49 9.38
CA GLY A 123 -10.81 -13.57 10.71
C GLY A 123 -9.82 -13.65 11.88
N LYS A 124 -8.53 -13.42 11.63
CA LYS A 124 -7.50 -13.41 12.68
C LYS A 124 -6.90 -12.02 12.80
N GLU A 125 -6.69 -11.57 14.03
CA GLU A 125 -5.95 -10.33 14.30
C GLU A 125 -4.62 -10.30 13.54
N PHE A 126 -4.30 -9.16 12.96
CA PHE A 126 -3.03 -8.97 12.28
C PHE A 126 -2.02 -8.38 13.26
N ILE A 127 -1.10 -9.24 13.72
CA ILE A 127 -0.13 -8.91 14.76
C ILE A 127 1.18 -8.44 14.13
N ASP A 128 1.70 -7.32 14.60
CA ASP A 128 3.05 -6.86 14.27
C ASP A 128 4.10 -7.73 14.98
N ALA A 129 4.93 -8.41 14.21
CA ALA A 129 5.92 -9.37 14.74
C ALA A 129 7.07 -8.72 15.53
N ALA A 130 7.27 -7.41 15.42
CA ALA A 130 8.32 -6.70 16.15
C ALA A 130 7.85 -6.24 17.53
N THR A 131 6.57 -5.89 17.64
CA THR A 131 5.98 -5.34 18.87
C THR A 131 5.07 -6.31 19.59
N ASP A 132 4.68 -7.40 18.94
CA ASP A 132 3.69 -8.40 19.41
C ASP A 132 2.33 -7.77 19.75
N LYS A 133 1.96 -6.72 19.01
CA LYS A 133 0.70 -5.98 19.19
C LYS A 133 -0.17 -6.04 17.94
N PRO A 134 -1.50 -5.97 18.10
CA PRO A 134 -2.40 -5.79 16.96
C PRO A 134 -2.07 -4.55 16.14
N VAL A 135 -2.17 -4.66 14.82
CA VAL A 135 -1.99 -3.52 13.93
C VAL A 135 -3.26 -2.69 13.93
N GLU A 136 -3.14 -1.45 14.40
CA GLU A 136 -4.18 -0.43 14.36
C GLU A 136 -3.86 0.59 13.26
N VAL A 137 -4.89 1.09 12.59
CA VAL A 137 -4.79 2.00 11.43
C VAL A 137 -5.63 3.24 11.68
N GLN A 138 -5.04 4.42 11.47
CA GLN A 138 -5.74 5.69 11.67
C GLN A 138 -6.58 6.07 10.45
N ASN A 139 -6.03 5.85 9.25
CA ASN A 139 -6.69 6.18 7.99
C ASN A 139 -6.63 4.99 7.05
N ILE A 140 -7.70 4.74 6.30
CA ILE A 140 -7.73 3.74 5.25
C ILE A 140 -8.16 4.43 3.96
N ILE A 141 -7.42 4.17 2.89
CA ILE A 141 -7.72 4.61 1.53
C ILE A 141 -7.90 3.35 0.67
N VAL A 142 -9.02 3.26 -0.03
CA VAL A 142 -9.23 2.27 -1.08
C VAL A 142 -9.19 3.01 -2.40
N GLN A 143 -8.12 2.80 -3.16
CA GLN A 143 -7.90 3.35 -4.48
C GLN A 143 -8.31 2.31 -5.52
N TYR A 144 -9.37 2.58 -6.25
CA TYR A 144 -9.84 1.69 -7.32
C TYR A 144 -9.07 1.97 -8.60
N ALA A 145 -8.50 0.92 -9.18
CA ALA A 145 -7.66 1.04 -10.37
C ALA A 145 -7.84 -0.17 -11.29
N ASP A 146 -7.76 0.07 -12.60
CA ASP A 146 -7.81 -1.01 -13.61
C ASP A 146 -6.74 -2.06 -13.29
N THR A 147 -7.19 -3.31 -13.21
CA THR A 147 -6.35 -4.44 -12.82
C THR A 147 -6.53 -5.58 -13.81
N TYR A 148 -5.46 -5.95 -14.51
CA TYR A 148 -5.50 -6.97 -15.54
C TYR A 148 -4.35 -7.98 -15.43
N VAL A 149 -4.60 -9.18 -15.94
CA VAL A 149 -3.57 -10.22 -16.01
C VAL A 149 -2.56 -9.88 -17.09
N LEU A 150 -1.28 -9.99 -16.76
CA LEU A 150 -0.19 -9.76 -17.72
C LEU A 150 -0.29 -10.74 -18.89
N TYR A 151 -0.24 -10.20 -20.11
CA TYR A 151 -0.29 -10.98 -21.33
C TYR A 151 0.84 -12.03 -21.35
N ASN A 152 0.50 -13.29 -21.67
CA ASN A 152 1.41 -14.43 -21.67
C ASN A 152 2.12 -14.75 -20.34
N ASP A 153 1.64 -14.27 -19.23
CA ASP A 153 2.17 -14.68 -17.92
C ASP A 153 1.52 -15.99 -17.46
N VAL A 154 2.26 -17.09 -17.55
CA VAL A 154 1.81 -18.44 -17.14
C VAL A 154 1.45 -18.56 -15.65
N LYS A 155 1.79 -17.56 -14.86
CA LYS A 155 1.45 -17.50 -13.42
C LYS A 155 0.27 -16.59 -13.12
N GLY A 156 -0.33 -15.97 -14.13
CA GLY A 156 -1.47 -15.09 -13.99
C GLY A 156 -1.19 -13.86 -13.12
N ARG A 157 0.03 -13.30 -13.18
CA ARG A 157 0.34 -12.09 -12.40
C ARG A 157 -0.42 -10.91 -12.94
N LYS A 158 -0.91 -10.10 -12.03
CA LYS A 158 -1.70 -8.90 -12.34
C LYS A 158 -0.82 -7.66 -12.47
N MET A 159 -1.25 -6.74 -13.29
CA MET A 159 -0.81 -5.36 -13.35
C MET A 159 -1.94 -4.48 -12.81
N VAL A 160 -1.58 -3.43 -12.10
CA VAL A 160 -2.50 -2.41 -11.63
C VAL A 160 -2.08 -1.09 -12.25
N ASP A 161 -3.00 -0.42 -12.92
CA ASP A 161 -2.76 0.90 -13.51
C ASP A 161 -2.90 1.98 -12.42
N VAL A 162 -1.75 2.43 -11.93
CA VAL A 162 -1.64 3.45 -10.87
C VAL A 162 -1.40 4.86 -11.41
N LYS A 163 -1.43 5.04 -12.74
CA LYS A 163 -1.36 6.34 -13.40
C LYS A 163 -2.70 6.59 -14.09
N GLY A 164 -3.30 7.75 -13.87
CA GLY A 164 -4.61 8.13 -14.36
C GLY A 164 -5.46 8.72 -13.25
N GLU A 165 -6.72 8.41 -13.28
CA GLU A 165 -7.71 8.84 -12.29
C GLU A 165 -8.72 7.73 -12.03
N GLY A 166 -9.41 7.78 -10.90
CA GLY A 166 -10.44 6.81 -10.58
C GLY A 166 -11.18 7.11 -9.28
N LYS A 167 -12.11 6.23 -8.95
CA LYS A 167 -12.85 6.27 -7.68
C LYS A 167 -11.90 5.98 -6.51
N ALA A 168 -12.16 6.63 -5.38
CA ALA A 168 -11.54 6.28 -4.11
C ALA A 168 -12.56 6.31 -2.97
N GLU A 169 -12.33 5.49 -1.95
CA GLU A 169 -13.08 5.50 -0.71
C GLU A 169 -12.13 5.70 0.46
N PHE A 170 -12.58 6.48 1.45
CA PHE A 170 -11.75 6.85 2.59
C PHE A 170 -12.46 6.53 3.89
N PHE A 171 -11.70 6.04 4.86
CA PHE A 171 -12.22 5.74 6.19
C PHE A 171 -11.32 6.44 7.23
N ILE A 172 -11.86 7.47 7.85
CA ILE A 172 -11.14 8.38 8.75
C ILE A 172 -12.03 8.74 9.93
N GLY A 173 -11.53 8.53 11.17
CA GLY A 173 -12.30 8.81 12.37
C GLY A 173 -13.63 8.05 12.43
N GLY A 174 -13.67 6.82 11.96
CA GLY A 174 -14.87 5.99 11.87
C GLY A 174 -15.86 6.41 10.80
N LYS A 175 -15.55 7.40 9.97
CA LYS A 175 -16.45 7.87 8.90
C LYS A 175 -16.05 7.28 7.56
N HIS A 176 -17.07 6.91 6.78
CA HIS A 176 -16.91 6.53 5.38
C HIS A 176 -17.14 7.75 4.49
N LEU A 177 -16.21 8.01 3.59
CA LEU A 177 -16.20 9.09 2.62
C LEU A 177 -15.91 8.53 1.24
N THR A 178 -16.46 9.18 0.23
CA THR A 178 -16.22 8.85 -1.18
C THR A 178 -15.54 10.01 -1.89
N GLY A 179 -14.86 9.70 -3.00
CA GLY A 179 -14.16 10.69 -3.78
C GLY A 179 -13.37 10.07 -4.92
N THR A 180 -12.28 10.72 -5.29
CA THR A 180 -11.45 10.33 -6.44
C THR A 180 -9.97 10.36 -6.11
N TRP A 181 -9.20 9.65 -6.91
CA TRP A 181 -7.75 9.78 -6.96
C TRP A 181 -7.30 10.22 -8.35
N GLU A 182 -6.15 10.90 -8.41
CA GLU A 182 -5.49 11.32 -9.63
C GLU A 182 -3.99 11.17 -9.51
N LYS A 183 -3.34 10.66 -10.56
CA LYS A 183 -1.89 10.62 -10.71
C LYS A 183 -1.51 10.84 -12.16
N THR A 184 -0.98 12.01 -12.48
CA THR A 184 -0.67 12.41 -13.85
C THR A 184 0.61 11.80 -14.38
N GLU A 185 1.64 11.72 -13.53
CA GLU A 185 2.93 11.10 -13.89
C GLU A 185 3.40 10.09 -12.84
N TYR A 186 4.22 9.14 -13.26
CA TYR A 186 4.72 8.10 -12.35
C TYR A 186 5.63 8.67 -11.25
N GLU A 187 6.30 9.77 -11.51
CA GLU A 187 7.22 10.45 -10.60
C GLU A 187 6.51 11.37 -9.60
N GLU A 188 5.23 11.66 -9.82
CA GLU A 188 4.43 12.50 -8.94
C GLU A 188 3.70 11.67 -7.88
N ALA A 189 3.29 12.33 -6.81
CA ALA A 189 2.45 11.72 -5.79
C ALA A 189 1.00 11.58 -6.28
N THR A 190 0.32 10.52 -5.84
CA THR A 190 -1.12 10.39 -6.04
C THR A 190 -1.84 11.44 -5.19
N LYS A 191 -2.77 12.12 -5.81
CA LYS A 191 -3.68 13.06 -5.15
C LYS A 191 -5.03 12.41 -4.89
N PHE A 192 -5.62 12.73 -3.74
CA PHE A 192 -6.93 12.23 -3.35
C PHE A 192 -7.85 13.42 -3.08
N TYR A 193 -9.08 13.35 -3.60
CA TYR A 193 -10.07 14.41 -3.48
C TYR A 193 -11.39 13.85 -2.95
N LEU A 194 -12.07 14.62 -2.12
CA LEU A 194 -13.44 14.36 -1.71
C LEU A 194 -14.42 14.68 -2.86
N GLU A 195 -15.67 14.24 -2.74
CA GLU A 195 -16.71 14.52 -3.76
C GLU A 195 -16.95 16.01 -4.04
N ASP A 196 -16.66 16.88 -3.09
CA ASP A 196 -16.75 18.33 -3.26
C ASP A 196 -15.52 18.95 -3.94
N GLY A 197 -14.53 18.14 -4.32
CA GLY A 197 -13.29 18.55 -4.97
C GLY A 197 -12.21 19.06 -4.02
N GLN A 198 -12.42 19.04 -2.71
CA GLN A 198 -11.37 19.37 -1.75
C GLN A 198 -10.34 18.25 -1.66
N GLU A 199 -9.06 18.60 -1.57
CA GLU A 199 -7.99 17.62 -1.35
C GLU A 199 -8.15 16.96 0.03
N LEU A 200 -8.00 15.64 0.07
CA LEU A 200 -8.17 14.85 1.28
C LEU A 200 -7.15 15.23 2.33
N THR A 201 -7.61 15.47 3.54
CA THR A 201 -6.78 15.67 4.72
C THR A 201 -6.89 14.44 5.63
N LEU A 202 -5.77 13.87 6.03
CA LEU A 202 -5.69 12.70 6.89
C LEU A 202 -5.52 13.08 8.37
N LYS A 203 -5.90 12.18 9.27
CA LYS A 203 -5.48 12.28 10.67
C LYS A 203 -4.02 11.84 10.80
N PRO A 204 -3.20 12.46 11.66
CA PRO A 204 -1.86 11.98 11.96
C PRO A 204 -1.88 10.53 12.47
N GLY A 205 -1.05 9.69 11.89
CA GLY A 205 -0.95 8.27 12.24
C GLY A 205 -0.74 7.38 11.04
N ASN A 206 -0.95 6.08 11.23
CA ASN A 206 -0.76 5.09 10.16
C ASN A 206 -1.87 5.22 9.11
N THR A 207 -1.49 5.27 7.85
CA THR A 207 -2.41 5.19 6.71
C THR A 207 -2.17 3.90 5.94
N TRP A 208 -3.24 3.16 5.70
CA TRP A 208 -3.21 1.97 4.85
C TRP A 208 -3.88 2.28 3.52
N ILE A 209 -3.16 2.10 2.41
CA ILE A 209 -3.67 2.32 1.06
C ILE A 209 -3.82 0.96 0.38
N HIS A 210 -5.04 0.64 -0.03
CA HIS A 210 -5.36 -0.53 -0.83
C HIS A 210 -5.53 -0.14 -2.29
N LEU A 211 -4.73 -0.75 -3.17
CA LEU A 211 -5.01 -0.75 -4.60
C LEU A 211 -6.03 -1.87 -4.86
N HIS A 212 -7.23 -1.49 -5.24
CA HIS A 212 -8.35 -2.40 -5.41
C HIS A 212 -8.81 -2.43 -6.86
N PRO A 213 -9.16 -3.61 -7.42
CA PRO A 213 -9.73 -3.67 -8.76
C PRO A 213 -10.98 -2.78 -8.88
N ASP A 214 -11.11 -2.07 -9.97
CA ASP A 214 -12.22 -1.13 -10.19
C ASP A 214 -13.54 -1.83 -10.58
N ASP A 215 -13.48 -3.11 -10.91
CA ASP A 215 -14.62 -3.99 -11.19
C ASP A 215 -15.07 -4.80 -9.95
N GLU A 216 -14.42 -4.65 -8.80
CA GLU A 216 -14.79 -5.30 -7.54
C GLU A 216 -15.23 -4.25 -6.50
N GLU A 217 -16.23 -4.57 -5.69
CA GLU A 217 -16.71 -3.71 -4.61
C GLU A 217 -16.25 -4.23 -3.25
N ILE A 218 -16.00 -3.31 -2.33
CA ILE A 218 -15.81 -3.63 -0.92
C ILE A 218 -17.17 -3.69 -0.22
N ARG A 219 -17.25 -4.39 0.92
CA ARG A 219 -18.44 -4.38 1.78
C ARG A 219 -18.18 -3.55 3.01
N VAL A 220 -19.10 -2.66 3.33
CA VAL A 220 -19.06 -1.83 4.54
C VAL A 220 -20.29 -2.10 5.39
N GLU A 221 -20.09 -2.40 6.66
CA GLU A 221 -21.13 -2.45 7.66
C GLU A 221 -21.11 -1.17 8.49
N TYR A 222 -22.27 -0.59 8.72
CA TYR A 222 -22.42 0.66 9.43
C TYR A 222 -23.04 0.43 10.80
N ARG A 223 -22.65 1.28 11.74
CA ARG A 223 -23.31 1.28 13.07
C ARG A 223 -24.75 1.78 12.94
N GLU A 224 -25.64 1.05 13.58
CA GLU A 224 -26.99 1.54 13.77
C GLU A 224 -26.98 2.81 14.64
N SER A 225 -27.77 3.78 14.25
CA SER A 225 -27.89 5.09 14.92
C SER A 225 -28.75 5.01 16.19
#